data_9217dae9f2b969d759852c8140d4e7ca
#
_entry.id   9217dae9f2b969d759852c8140d4e7ca
#
_cell.length_a   1.000
_cell.length_b   1.000
_cell.length_c   1.000
_cell.angle_alpha   90.00
_cell.angle_beta   90.00
_cell.angle_gamma   90.00
#
_symmetry.space_group_name_H-M   'P 1'
#
loop_
_entity.id
_entity.type
_entity.pdbx_description
1 polymer ?
#
loop_
_entity_poly.entity_id
_entity_poly.type
_entity_poly.pdbx_seq_one_letter_code
_entity_poly.pdbx_strand_id
1 'polypeptide(L)'
;KYKIKKIIIAIPTIGQERLKEINNICHMDGVELLKMPNIEDVMSGELEVNQLKKVEVEDLLGRDPVELDMDMISNELTNKTILVTGAGGSIGSEICRQVCNFYPERIILLGHGENSIYLINRELRNRFGKNVDIVPIIADVQNRARMFEIMEMYKPYAVYHAAAHKHVPLMEDNPEEAVRNNILGTKNTAEAAKNAEVKKFVMISTDKAVNPPNVMGASKRIAEMIIQSLNDET
;
A
#
# COMPACT_ATOMS: atom_id res chain seq x y z
N LYS A 1 -26.23 21.07 30.12
CA LYS A 1 -25.20 20.87 29.07
C LYS A 1 -25.61 19.63 28.28
N TYR A 2 -25.74 19.77 26.96
CA TYR A 2 -26.14 18.68 26.06
C TYR A 2 -24.94 17.74 25.87
N LYS A 3 -25.17 16.42 25.89
CA LYS A 3 -24.15 15.42 25.55
C LYS A 3 -24.16 15.25 24.01
N ILE A 4 -23.41 16.07 23.30
CA ILE A 4 -23.27 16.00 21.85
C ILE A 4 -22.46 14.75 21.51
N LYS A 5 -22.95 13.92 20.57
CA LYS A 5 -22.25 12.72 20.09
C LYS A 5 -21.76 12.86 18.65
N LYS A 6 -22.41 13.75 17.86
CA LYS A 6 -22.09 13.95 16.45
C LYS A 6 -22.13 15.43 16.13
N ILE A 7 -21.17 15.87 15.30
CA ILE A 7 -21.13 17.21 14.71
C ILE A 7 -21.14 17.05 13.19
N ILE A 8 -21.95 17.85 12.50
CA ILE A 8 -22.05 17.84 11.04
C ILE A 8 -21.50 19.17 10.51
N ILE A 9 -20.48 19.09 9.66
CA ILE A 9 -19.97 20.24 8.92
C ILE A 9 -20.82 20.44 7.68
N ALA A 10 -21.55 21.55 7.65
CA ALA A 10 -22.39 21.97 6.54
C ALA A 10 -21.78 23.15 5.77
N ILE A 11 -20.46 23.31 5.80
CA ILE A 11 -19.73 24.37 5.11
C ILE A 11 -18.98 23.73 3.95
N PRO A 12 -19.45 23.87 2.69
CA PRO A 12 -18.84 23.20 1.52
C PRO A 12 -17.37 23.60 1.28
N THR A 13 -17.03 24.84 1.60
CA THR A 13 -15.71 25.45 1.34
C THR A 13 -14.86 25.62 2.61
N ILE A 14 -15.03 24.74 3.60
CA ILE A 14 -14.23 24.82 4.81
C ILE A 14 -12.74 24.57 4.49
N GLY A 15 -11.87 25.52 4.88
CA GLY A 15 -10.42 25.35 4.72
C GLY A 15 -9.88 24.20 5.56
N GLN A 16 -8.90 23.49 5.03
CA GLN A 16 -8.33 22.26 5.63
C GLN A 16 -7.76 22.46 7.02
N GLU A 17 -7.05 23.57 7.28
CA GLU A 17 -6.53 23.88 8.62
C GLU A 17 -7.67 23.97 9.64
N ARG A 18 -8.77 24.61 9.26
CA ARG A 18 -9.93 24.72 10.11
C ARG A 18 -10.63 23.37 10.33
N LEU A 19 -10.67 22.54 9.28
CA LEU A 19 -11.20 21.17 9.38
C LEU A 19 -10.35 20.32 10.34
N LYS A 20 -9.01 20.43 10.27
CA LYS A 20 -8.08 19.76 11.20
C LYS A 20 -8.30 20.19 12.65
N GLU A 21 -8.43 21.49 12.90
CA GLU A 21 -8.71 22.02 14.24
C GLU A 21 -9.98 21.43 14.82
N ILE A 22 -11.08 21.47 14.05
CA ILE A 22 -12.37 20.95 14.47
C ILE A 22 -12.30 19.45 14.73
N ASN A 23 -11.64 18.68 13.82
CA ASN A 23 -11.47 17.25 13.99
C ASN A 23 -10.70 16.90 15.27
N ASN A 24 -9.62 17.61 15.56
CA ASN A 24 -8.83 17.41 16.77
C ASN A 24 -9.67 17.65 18.05
N ILE A 25 -10.45 18.73 18.08
CA ILE A 25 -11.34 19.05 19.19
C ILE A 25 -12.38 17.93 19.36
N CYS A 26 -13.03 17.50 18.27
CA CYS A 26 -14.05 16.45 18.31
C CYS A 26 -13.45 15.12 18.78
N HIS A 27 -12.25 14.77 18.32
CA HIS A 27 -11.58 13.52 18.68
C HIS A 27 -11.21 13.48 20.17
N MET A 28 -10.74 14.60 20.76
CA MET A 28 -10.42 14.70 22.19
C MET A 28 -11.66 14.51 23.07
N ASP A 29 -12.82 14.94 22.61
CA ASP A 29 -14.10 14.84 23.35
C ASP A 29 -14.90 13.57 22.99
N GLY A 30 -14.37 12.68 22.11
CA GLY A 30 -15.06 11.46 21.68
C GLY A 30 -16.32 11.73 20.86
N VAL A 31 -16.35 12.84 20.11
CA VAL A 31 -17.47 13.28 19.27
C VAL A 31 -17.18 12.88 17.81
N GLU A 32 -18.13 12.22 17.15
CA GLU A 32 -18.02 11.84 15.74
C GLU A 32 -18.23 13.07 14.84
N LEU A 33 -17.24 13.33 13.95
CA LEU A 33 -17.32 14.42 12.99
C LEU A 33 -17.75 13.90 11.62
N LEU A 34 -18.81 14.51 11.07
CA LEU A 34 -19.37 14.18 9.77
C LEU A 34 -19.33 15.44 8.87
N LYS A 35 -19.24 15.24 7.57
CA LYS A 35 -19.39 16.34 6.58
C LYS A 35 -20.53 16.05 5.61
N MET A 36 -21.13 17.11 5.07
CA MET A 36 -22.04 16.99 3.94
C MET A 36 -21.26 16.68 2.67
N PRO A 37 -21.80 15.83 1.75
CA PRO A 37 -21.19 15.59 0.45
C PRO A 37 -21.02 16.89 -0.34
N ASN A 38 -20.00 16.97 -1.18
CA ASN A 38 -19.85 18.07 -2.11
C ASN A 38 -20.95 18.01 -3.18
N ILE A 39 -21.33 19.17 -3.72
CA ILE A 39 -22.36 19.25 -4.76
C ILE A 39 -21.93 18.45 -6.01
N GLU A 40 -20.65 18.37 -6.30
CA GLU A 40 -20.06 17.61 -7.41
C GLU A 40 -20.29 16.10 -7.25
N ASP A 41 -20.06 15.53 -6.04
CA ASP A 41 -20.31 14.12 -5.72
C ASP A 41 -21.81 13.73 -5.86
N VAL A 42 -22.69 14.70 -5.62
CA VAL A 42 -24.14 14.53 -5.76
C VAL A 42 -24.57 14.61 -7.23
N MET A 43 -23.96 15.51 -8.01
CA MET A 43 -24.28 15.70 -9.43
C MET A 43 -23.75 14.56 -10.31
N SER A 44 -22.64 13.91 -9.92
CA SER A 44 -22.11 12.72 -10.60
C SER A 44 -22.94 11.44 -10.36
N GLY A 45 -23.90 11.49 -9.42
CA GLY A 45 -24.74 10.34 -9.06
C GLY A 45 -24.05 9.33 -8.13
N GLU A 46 -22.86 9.62 -7.66
CA GLU A 46 -22.12 8.73 -6.74
C GLU A 46 -22.68 8.74 -5.32
N LEU A 47 -23.41 9.82 -4.94
CA LEU A 47 -23.96 9.98 -3.60
C LEU A 47 -25.34 10.65 -3.61
N GLU A 48 -26.20 10.20 -2.70
CA GLU A 48 -27.47 10.90 -2.39
C GLU A 48 -27.21 12.06 -1.42
N VAL A 49 -27.97 13.15 -1.57
CA VAL A 49 -27.87 14.38 -0.74
C VAL A 49 -27.98 14.10 0.77
N ASN A 50 -28.60 12.99 1.15
CA ASN A 50 -28.82 12.60 2.55
C ASN A 50 -27.71 11.74 3.17
N GLN A 51 -26.65 11.40 2.43
CA GLN A 51 -25.55 10.58 2.94
C GLN A 51 -24.46 11.46 3.55
N LEU A 52 -24.44 11.51 4.89
CA LEU A 52 -23.35 12.15 5.62
C LEU A 52 -22.10 11.25 5.57
N LYS A 53 -20.97 11.79 5.10
CA LYS A 53 -19.68 11.12 5.12
C LYS A 53 -18.96 11.40 6.44
N LYS A 54 -18.26 10.41 6.96
CA LYS A 54 -17.25 10.65 8.02
C LYS A 54 -16.11 11.47 7.41
N VAL A 55 -15.51 12.33 8.24
CA VAL A 55 -14.28 13.02 7.84
C VAL A 55 -13.17 11.99 7.77
N GLU A 56 -12.70 11.71 6.57
CA GLU A 56 -11.60 10.77 6.30
C GLU A 56 -10.24 11.47 6.45
N VAL A 57 -9.17 10.69 6.56
CA VAL A 57 -7.81 11.22 6.72
C VAL A 57 -7.42 12.04 5.49
N GLU A 58 -7.89 11.66 4.32
CA GLU A 58 -7.70 12.35 3.03
C GLU A 58 -8.25 13.77 3.06
N ASP A 59 -9.42 13.98 3.66
CA ASP A 59 -10.03 15.31 3.84
C ASP A 59 -9.14 16.25 4.67
N LEU A 60 -8.33 15.67 5.54
CA LEU A 60 -7.44 16.41 6.43
C LEU A 60 -6.06 16.66 5.80
N LEU A 61 -5.61 15.82 4.86
CA LEU A 61 -4.26 15.89 4.28
C LEU A 61 -4.13 16.93 3.17
N GLY A 62 -5.23 17.30 2.52
CA GLY A 62 -5.25 18.33 1.50
C GLY A 62 -4.48 18.01 0.24
N ARG A 63 -4.45 16.75 -0.11
CA ARG A 63 -3.96 16.30 -1.40
C ARG A 63 -5.15 15.92 -2.25
N ASP A 64 -5.23 16.47 -3.45
CA ASP A 64 -6.21 16.02 -4.42
C ASP A 64 -5.94 14.54 -4.72
N PRO A 65 -6.97 13.68 -4.74
CA PRO A 65 -6.83 12.31 -5.17
C PRO A 65 -6.23 12.28 -6.58
N VAL A 66 -5.28 11.38 -6.81
CA VAL A 66 -4.78 11.14 -8.17
C VAL A 66 -5.87 10.40 -8.94
N GLU A 67 -6.34 10.99 -10.04
CA GLU A 67 -7.22 10.29 -10.97
C GLU A 67 -6.43 9.16 -11.64
N LEU A 68 -6.87 7.94 -11.42
CA LEU A 68 -6.26 6.75 -11.99
C LEU A 68 -7.00 6.35 -13.27
N ASP A 69 -6.25 6.02 -14.33
CA ASP A 69 -6.80 5.36 -15.51
C ASP A 69 -7.19 3.91 -15.16
N MET A 70 -8.44 3.73 -14.78
CA MET A 70 -8.96 2.43 -14.32
C MET A 70 -8.96 1.39 -15.43
N ASP A 71 -9.13 1.78 -16.69
CA ASP A 71 -9.11 0.87 -17.85
C ASP A 71 -7.68 0.36 -18.08
N MET A 72 -6.70 1.24 -18.01
CA MET A 72 -5.29 0.87 -18.10
C MET A 72 -4.89 -0.09 -16.97
N ILE A 73 -5.26 0.21 -15.74
CA ILE A 73 -4.97 -0.65 -14.58
C ILE A 73 -5.66 -2.01 -14.71
N SER A 74 -6.91 -2.02 -15.15
CA SER A 74 -7.68 -3.25 -15.35
C SER A 74 -6.98 -4.16 -16.36
N ASN A 75 -6.54 -3.63 -17.50
CA ASN A 75 -5.81 -4.38 -18.53
C ASN A 75 -4.50 -5.00 -18.01
N GLU A 76 -3.86 -4.34 -17.06
CA GLU A 76 -2.60 -4.78 -16.47
C GLU A 76 -2.76 -5.83 -15.37
N LEU A 77 -3.90 -5.89 -14.69
CA LEU A 77 -4.11 -6.73 -13.52
C LEU A 77 -5.07 -7.89 -13.76
N THR A 78 -6.10 -7.71 -14.59
CA THR A 78 -7.15 -8.71 -14.80
C THR A 78 -6.57 -9.99 -15.43
N ASN A 79 -6.93 -11.13 -14.86
CA ASN A 79 -6.47 -12.45 -15.30
C ASN A 79 -4.93 -12.61 -15.30
N LYS A 80 -4.21 -11.87 -14.46
CA LYS A 80 -2.76 -11.98 -14.29
C LYS A 80 -2.41 -12.57 -12.92
N THR A 81 -1.22 -13.17 -12.85
CA THR A 81 -0.62 -13.54 -11.55
C THR A 81 0.17 -12.36 -11.00
N ILE A 82 -0.19 -11.91 -9.81
CA ILE A 82 0.41 -10.75 -9.14
C ILE A 82 1.06 -11.19 -7.84
N LEU A 83 2.27 -10.74 -7.56
CA LEU A 83 2.96 -11.01 -6.31
C LEU A 83 3.16 -9.70 -5.52
N VAL A 84 2.81 -9.74 -4.24
CA VAL A 84 3.01 -8.60 -3.32
C VAL A 84 3.92 -9.04 -2.19
N THR A 85 5.10 -8.43 -2.08
CA THR A 85 5.97 -8.63 -0.91
C THR A 85 5.60 -7.67 0.21
N GLY A 86 5.81 -8.07 1.46
CA GLY A 86 5.33 -7.29 2.59
C GLY A 86 3.79 -7.19 2.64
N ALA A 87 3.10 -8.18 2.08
CA ALA A 87 1.64 -8.22 1.94
C ALA A 87 0.88 -8.12 3.27
N GLY A 88 1.49 -8.50 4.39
CA GLY A 88 0.90 -8.33 5.73
C GLY A 88 1.10 -6.95 6.35
N GLY A 89 1.91 -6.07 5.74
CA GLY A 89 2.12 -4.69 6.20
C GLY A 89 0.97 -3.75 5.79
N SER A 90 0.97 -2.53 6.32
CA SER A 90 -0.10 -1.54 6.05
C SER A 90 -0.24 -1.24 4.55
N ILE A 91 0.87 -0.92 3.87
CA ILE A 91 0.87 -0.62 2.43
C ILE A 91 0.63 -1.89 1.61
N GLY A 92 1.35 -2.98 1.89
CA GLY A 92 1.22 -4.22 1.14
C GLY A 92 -0.19 -4.82 1.21
N SER A 93 -0.85 -4.79 2.37
CA SER A 93 -2.23 -5.27 2.51
C SER A 93 -3.23 -4.42 1.73
N GLU A 94 -3.01 -3.09 1.70
CA GLU A 94 -3.88 -2.21 0.91
C GLU A 94 -3.67 -2.43 -0.59
N ILE A 95 -2.43 -2.59 -1.05
CA ILE A 95 -2.17 -2.98 -2.45
C ILE A 95 -2.90 -4.29 -2.79
N CYS A 96 -2.85 -5.29 -1.90
CA CYS A 96 -3.56 -6.55 -2.12
C CYS A 96 -5.07 -6.36 -2.25
N ARG A 97 -5.69 -5.49 -1.42
CA ARG A 97 -7.12 -5.18 -1.52
C ARG A 97 -7.46 -4.53 -2.86
N GLN A 98 -6.69 -3.52 -3.24
CA GLN A 98 -6.92 -2.80 -4.49
C GLN A 98 -6.71 -3.69 -5.72
N VAL A 99 -5.65 -4.50 -5.76
CA VAL A 99 -5.38 -5.46 -6.83
C VAL A 99 -6.52 -6.46 -6.98
N CYS A 100 -7.07 -6.99 -5.89
CA CYS A 100 -8.18 -7.95 -5.93
C CYS A 100 -9.47 -7.37 -6.54
N ASN A 101 -9.69 -6.05 -6.50
CA ASN A 101 -10.84 -5.42 -7.14
C ASN A 101 -10.82 -5.56 -8.69
N PHE A 102 -9.64 -5.79 -9.27
CA PHE A 102 -9.45 -6.02 -10.71
C PHE A 102 -9.47 -7.51 -11.10
N TYR A 103 -9.83 -8.40 -10.19
CA TYR A 103 -9.96 -9.85 -10.43
C TYR A 103 -8.74 -10.46 -11.13
N PRO A 104 -7.54 -10.40 -10.53
CA PRO A 104 -6.39 -11.13 -11.03
C PRO A 104 -6.69 -12.63 -11.03
N GLU A 105 -6.05 -13.42 -11.90
CA GLU A 105 -6.11 -14.87 -11.84
C GLU A 105 -5.61 -15.40 -10.49
N ARG A 106 -4.47 -14.84 -10.06
CA ARG A 106 -3.83 -15.22 -8.79
C ARG A 106 -3.17 -14.02 -8.11
N ILE A 107 -3.29 -13.95 -6.79
CA ILE A 107 -2.51 -13.04 -5.96
C ILE A 107 -1.68 -13.79 -4.94
N ILE A 108 -0.37 -13.50 -4.90
CA ILE A 108 0.59 -14.14 -3.99
C ILE A 108 0.91 -13.13 -2.88
N LEU A 109 0.57 -13.52 -1.65
CA LEU A 109 0.75 -12.73 -0.45
C LEU A 109 2.04 -13.16 0.25
N LEU A 110 3.15 -12.48 -0.01
CA LEU A 110 4.46 -12.85 0.54
C LEU A 110 4.86 -11.95 1.70
N GLY A 111 5.30 -12.55 2.81
CA GLY A 111 5.86 -11.85 3.95
C GLY A 111 6.40 -12.79 5.02
N HIS A 112 7.28 -12.31 5.88
CA HIS A 112 7.88 -13.12 6.95
C HIS A 112 6.98 -13.26 8.20
N GLY A 113 6.06 -12.32 8.40
CA GLY A 113 5.17 -12.30 9.57
C GLY A 113 3.97 -13.22 9.37
N GLU A 114 3.99 -14.44 9.93
CA GLU A 114 2.91 -15.42 9.81
C GLU A 114 1.54 -14.83 10.14
N ASN A 115 1.40 -14.21 11.31
CA ASN A 115 0.11 -13.69 11.75
C ASN A 115 -0.43 -12.59 10.82
N SER A 116 0.41 -11.70 10.33
CA SER A 116 -0.01 -10.63 9.42
C SER A 116 -0.44 -11.18 8.05
N ILE A 117 0.26 -12.19 7.53
CA ILE A 117 -0.13 -12.89 6.30
C ILE A 117 -1.43 -13.68 6.51
N TYR A 118 -1.61 -14.34 7.66
CA TYR A 118 -2.86 -15.02 7.98
C TYR A 118 -4.06 -14.08 7.98
N LEU A 119 -3.92 -12.89 8.58
CA LEU A 119 -5.01 -11.91 8.66
C LEU A 119 -5.44 -11.40 7.29
N ILE A 120 -4.51 -10.97 6.44
CA ILE A 120 -4.84 -10.49 5.10
C ILE A 120 -5.36 -11.63 4.21
N ASN A 121 -4.78 -12.84 4.29
CA ASN A 121 -5.27 -14.00 3.55
C ASN A 121 -6.74 -14.32 3.92
N ARG A 122 -7.07 -14.34 5.22
CA ARG A 122 -8.43 -14.58 5.70
C ARG A 122 -9.41 -13.52 5.18
N GLU A 123 -9.01 -12.25 5.25
CA GLU A 123 -9.82 -11.11 4.77
C GLU A 123 -10.12 -11.25 3.27
N LEU A 124 -9.08 -11.44 2.46
CA LEU A 124 -9.23 -11.52 1.01
C LEU A 124 -9.99 -12.78 0.57
N ARG A 125 -9.75 -13.93 1.21
CA ARG A 125 -10.53 -15.16 0.92
C ARG A 125 -12.00 -14.98 1.19
N ASN A 126 -12.37 -14.31 2.27
CA ASN A 126 -13.78 -14.06 2.59
C ASN A 126 -14.44 -13.14 1.55
N ARG A 127 -13.69 -12.19 0.98
CA ARG A 127 -14.21 -11.19 0.07
C ARG A 127 -14.12 -11.60 -1.41
N PHE A 128 -13.01 -12.22 -1.81
CA PHE A 128 -12.67 -12.49 -3.22
C PHE A 128 -12.38 -13.96 -3.53
N GLY A 129 -12.32 -14.85 -2.54
CA GLY A 129 -11.83 -16.23 -2.71
C GLY A 129 -12.64 -17.12 -3.65
N LYS A 130 -13.80 -16.66 -4.15
CA LYS A 130 -14.57 -17.35 -5.20
C LYS A 130 -14.07 -17.04 -6.61
N ASN A 131 -13.40 -15.88 -6.78
CA ASN A 131 -13.05 -15.34 -8.09
C ASN A 131 -11.55 -15.14 -8.28
N VAL A 132 -10.76 -15.17 -7.21
CA VAL A 132 -9.31 -14.94 -7.21
C VAL A 132 -8.62 -16.07 -6.47
N ASP A 133 -7.60 -16.68 -7.08
CA ASP A 133 -6.73 -17.63 -6.40
C ASP A 133 -5.76 -16.88 -5.47
N ILE A 134 -5.95 -17.05 -4.15
CA ILE A 134 -5.18 -16.33 -3.13
C ILE A 134 -4.18 -17.28 -2.49
N VAL A 135 -2.89 -17.01 -2.70
CA VAL A 135 -1.78 -17.85 -2.26
C VAL A 135 -0.95 -17.15 -1.18
N PRO A 136 -1.09 -17.52 0.10
CA PRO A 136 -0.23 -17.00 1.16
C PRO A 136 1.12 -17.72 1.16
N ILE A 137 2.22 -16.97 1.25
CA ILE A 137 3.59 -17.50 1.36
C ILE A 137 4.30 -16.82 2.53
N ILE A 138 4.75 -17.65 3.49
CA ILE A 138 5.63 -17.19 4.55
C ILE A 138 7.07 -17.31 4.04
N ALA A 139 7.69 -16.15 3.78
CA ALA A 139 9.07 -16.07 3.32
C ALA A 139 9.66 -14.69 3.66
N ASP A 140 10.99 -14.67 3.84
CA ASP A 140 11.76 -13.46 4.06
C ASP A 140 12.47 -13.07 2.75
N VAL A 141 12.35 -11.81 2.34
CA VAL A 141 13.01 -11.27 1.14
C VAL A 141 14.55 -11.32 1.25
N GLN A 142 15.10 -11.42 2.47
CA GLN A 142 16.52 -11.61 2.70
C GLN A 142 17.00 -12.98 2.22
N ASN A 143 16.12 -13.99 2.12
CA ASN A 143 16.47 -15.31 1.64
C ASN A 143 16.45 -15.35 0.10
N ARG A 144 17.62 -15.15 -0.50
CA ARG A 144 17.82 -15.11 -1.95
C ARG A 144 17.29 -16.37 -2.66
N ALA A 145 17.69 -17.54 -2.17
CA ALA A 145 17.29 -18.80 -2.80
C ALA A 145 15.78 -18.97 -2.82
N ARG A 146 15.11 -18.62 -1.71
CA ARG A 146 13.65 -18.70 -1.61
C ARG A 146 12.96 -17.70 -2.54
N MET A 147 13.50 -16.51 -2.75
CA MET A 147 12.93 -15.55 -3.71
C MET A 147 13.01 -16.10 -5.14
N PHE A 148 14.12 -16.67 -5.55
CA PHE A 148 14.27 -17.28 -6.88
C PHE A 148 13.31 -18.45 -7.07
N GLU A 149 13.21 -19.35 -6.09
CA GLU A 149 12.27 -20.47 -6.12
C GLU A 149 10.82 -20.02 -6.31
N ILE A 150 10.36 -19.01 -5.53
CA ILE A 150 9.00 -18.49 -5.61
C ILE A 150 8.75 -17.83 -6.97
N MET A 151 9.66 -16.98 -7.44
CA MET A 151 9.50 -16.31 -8.73
C MET A 151 9.44 -17.29 -9.89
N GLU A 152 10.29 -18.33 -9.89
CA GLU A 152 10.27 -19.37 -10.93
C GLU A 152 9.01 -20.23 -10.87
N MET A 153 8.53 -20.56 -9.66
CA MET A 153 7.34 -21.37 -9.46
C MET A 153 6.07 -20.70 -9.95
N TYR A 154 5.91 -19.42 -9.68
CA TYR A 154 4.66 -18.69 -9.95
C TYR A 154 4.70 -17.79 -11.18
N LYS A 155 5.89 -17.41 -11.67
CA LYS A 155 6.11 -16.54 -12.83
C LYS A 155 5.15 -15.35 -12.86
N PRO A 156 5.12 -14.50 -11.82
CA PRO A 156 4.15 -13.41 -11.75
C PRO A 156 4.33 -12.44 -12.92
N TYR A 157 3.23 -11.93 -13.43
CA TYR A 157 3.25 -10.86 -14.44
C TYR A 157 3.78 -9.56 -13.83
N ALA A 158 3.35 -9.24 -12.61
CA ALA A 158 3.79 -8.06 -11.89
C ALA A 158 4.16 -8.37 -10.43
N VAL A 159 5.16 -7.66 -9.93
CA VAL A 159 5.60 -7.70 -8.53
C VAL A 159 5.46 -6.32 -7.91
N TYR A 160 4.71 -6.22 -6.82
CA TYR A 160 4.65 -5.04 -5.96
C TYR A 160 5.50 -5.28 -4.72
N HIS A 161 6.63 -4.59 -4.65
CA HIS A 161 7.60 -4.77 -3.57
C HIS A 161 7.37 -3.73 -2.47
N ALA A 162 6.63 -4.12 -1.41
CA ALA A 162 6.32 -3.29 -0.25
C ALA A 162 7.02 -3.76 1.04
N ALA A 163 7.87 -4.79 0.97
CA ALA A 163 8.66 -5.26 2.09
C ALA A 163 9.78 -4.26 2.40
N ALA A 164 9.73 -3.63 3.58
CA ALA A 164 10.78 -2.74 4.07
C ALA A 164 10.70 -2.52 5.57
N HIS A 165 11.86 -2.33 6.22
CA HIS A 165 11.94 -1.72 7.54
C HIS A 165 11.86 -0.20 7.41
N LYS A 166 10.90 0.44 8.09
CA LYS A 166 10.54 1.84 7.85
C LYS A 166 10.73 2.78 9.06
N HIS A 167 10.94 2.24 10.25
CA HIS A 167 11.05 3.03 11.47
C HIS A 167 12.47 3.60 11.62
N VAL A 168 12.60 4.92 11.45
CA VAL A 168 13.90 5.61 11.46
C VAL A 168 14.70 5.33 12.73
N PRO A 169 14.17 5.52 13.97
CA PRO A 169 14.95 5.27 15.18
C PRO A 169 15.46 3.83 15.27
N LEU A 170 14.63 2.85 14.91
CA LEU A 170 15.03 1.44 14.97
C LEU A 170 16.12 1.11 13.95
N MET A 171 16.13 1.78 12.79
CA MET A 171 17.16 1.55 11.77
C MET A 171 18.47 2.27 12.09
N GLU A 172 18.43 3.38 12.82
CA GLU A 172 19.64 3.99 13.39
C GLU A 172 20.29 3.06 14.42
N ASP A 173 19.51 2.42 15.27
CA ASP A 173 20.00 1.46 16.26
C ASP A 173 20.40 0.11 15.65
N ASN A 174 19.88 -0.22 14.46
CA ASN A 174 20.09 -1.52 13.78
C ASN A 174 20.40 -1.34 12.28
N PRO A 175 21.51 -0.68 11.92
CA PRO A 175 21.82 -0.37 10.51
C PRO A 175 22.03 -1.61 9.65
N GLU A 176 22.52 -2.71 10.23
CA GLU A 176 22.71 -3.97 9.50
C GLU A 176 21.36 -4.54 9.02
N GLU A 177 20.30 -4.42 9.80
CA GLU A 177 18.97 -4.87 9.42
C GLU A 177 18.38 -3.99 8.30
N ALA A 178 18.66 -2.70 8.28
CA ALA A 178 18.32 -1.84 7.15
C ALA A 178 19.02 -2.29 5.86
N VAL A 179 20.31 -2.64 5.94
CA VAL A 179 21.07 -3.16 4.79
C VAL A 179 20.52 -4.51 4.34
N ARG A 180 20.36 -5.46 5.25
CA ARG A 180 19.91 -6.82 4.93
C ARG A 180 18.50 -6.83 4.32
N ASN A 181 17.57 -6.13 4.95
CA ASN A 181 16.18 -6.14 4.51
C ASN A 181 15.91 -5.19 3.34
N ASN A 182 16.29 -3.90 3.47
CA ASN A 182 15.90 -2.90 2.49
C ASN A 182 16.78 -2.93 1.23
N ILE A 183 18.08 -3.22 1.37
CA ILE A 183 19.01 -3.26 0.23
C ILE A 183 19.07 -4.67 -0.34
N LEU A 184 19.56 -5.65 0.44
CA LEU A 184 19.75 -7.01 -0.08
C LEU A 184 18.42 -7.71 -0.35
N GLY A 185 17.40 -7.50 0.49
CA GLY A 185 16.05 -8.04 0.25
C GLY A 185 15.43 -7.51 -1.03
N THR A 186 15.58 -6.20 -1.31
CA THR A 186 15.12 -5.60 -2.59
C THR A 186 15.91 -6.17 -3.76
N LYS A 187 17.25 -6.23 -3.66
CA LYS A 187 18.12 -6.82 -4.68
C LYS A 187 17.72 -8.26 -4.99
N ASN A 188 17.59 -9.11 -3.98
CA ASN A 188 17.21 -10.51 -4.16
C ASN A 188 15.87 -10.66 -4.89
N THR A 189 14.87 -9.83 -4.48
CA THR A 189 13.54 -9.87 -5.07
C THR A 189 13.55 -9.41 -6.52
N ALA A 190 14.29 -8.34 -6.84
CA ALA A 190 14.37 -7.78 -8.18
C ALA A 190 15.17 -8.68 -9.14
N GLU A 191 16.30 -9.23 -8.70
CA GLU A 191 17.09 -10.21 -9.50
C GLU A 191 16.26 -11.47 -9.78
N ALA A 192 15.53 -11.99 -8.79
CA ALA A 192 14.65 -13.13 -8.96
C ALA A 192 13.50 -12.81 -9.94
N ALA A 193 12.93 -11.61 -9.87
CA ALA A 193 11.91 -11.16 -10.79
C ALA A 193 12.44 -11.04 -12.23
N LYS A 194 13.63 -10.46 -12.41
CA LYS A 194 14.32 -10.38 -13.71
C LYS A 194 14.58 -11.77 -14.29
N ASN A 195 15.08 -12.71 -13.47
CA ASN A 195 15.36 -14.08 -13.89
C ASN A 195 14.08 -14.83 -14.32
N ALA A 196 12.94 -14.57 -13.68
CA ALA A 196 11.64 -15.15 -14.00
C ALA A 196 10.87 -14.38 -15.11
N GLU A 197 11.53 -13.42 -15.76
CA GLU A 197 10.96 -12.60 -16.83
C GLU A 197 9.68 -11.83 -16.44
N VAL A 198 9.59 -11.39 -15.18
CA VAL A 198 8.50 -10.55 -14.69
C VAL A 198 8.41 -9.28 -15.54
N LYS A 199 7.21 -8.95 -16.00
CA LYS A 199 7.00 -7.83 -16.93
C LYS A 199 6.99 -6.46 -16.22
N LYS A 200 6.56 -6.42 -14.96
CA LYS A 200 6.47 -5.18 -14.18
C LYS A 200 6.96 -5.39 -12.75
N PHE A 201 7.89 -4.56 -12.34
CA PHE A 201 8.37 -4.50 -10.95
C PHE A 201 8.14 -3.11 -10.39
N VAL A 202 7.28 -3.01 -9.39
CA VAL A 202 6.92 -1.74 -8.74
C VAL A 202 7.46 -1.75 -7.31
N MET A 203 8.44 -0.91 -7.03
CA MET A 203 9.00 -0.75 -5.70
C MET A 203 8.31 0.40 -4.96
N ILE A 204 7.83 0.14 -3.75
CA ILE A 204 7.31 1.19 -2.88
C ILE A 204 8.49 1.90 -2.20
N SER A 205 8.62 3.20 -2.43
CA SER A 205 9.66 4.02 -1.83
C SER A 205 9.09 5.08 -0.87
N THR A 206 9.88 6.08 -0.51
CA THR A 206 9.55 7.11 0.48
C THR A 206 10.23 8.43 0.12
N ASP A 207 9.63 9.54 0.54
CA ASP A 207 10.22 10.88 0.50
C ASP A 207 11.58 10.96 1.21
N LYS A 208 11.79 10.12 2.23
CA LYS A 208 13.05 10.05 3.00
C LYS A 208 14.23 9.48 2.22
N ALA A 209 13.98 8.92 1.02
CA ALA A 209 15.04 8.50 0.10
C ALA A 209 15.63 9.67 -0.71
N VAL A 210 14.96 10.84 -0.70
CA VAL A 210 15.45 12.06 -1.35
C VAL A 210 16.40 12.79 -0.40
N ASN A 211 17.70 12.93 -0.75
CA ASN A 211 18.73 13.48 0.11
C ASN A 211 18.70 12.89 1.54
N PRO A 212 18.89 11.57 1.71
CA PRO A 212 18.55 10.86 2.92
C PRO A 212 19.41 11.29 4.12
N PRO A 213 18.81 11.83 5.19
CA PRO A 213 19.55 12.24 6.40
C PRO A 213 19.73 11.12 7.42
N ASN A 214 19.24 9.92 7.15
CA ASN A 214 19.20 8.80 8.08
C ASN A 214 19.40 7.44 7.38
N VAL A 215 19.76 6.41 8.16
CA VAL A 215 20.06 5.05 7.68
C VAL A 215 18.87 4.46 6.91
N MET A 216 17.65 4.62 7.40
CA MET A 216 16.46 4.09 6.72
C MET A 216 16.29 4.73 5.33
N GLY A 217 16.37 6.06 5.23
CA GLY A 217 16.29 6.77 3.95
C GLY A 217 17.43 6.40 3.00
N ALA A 218 18.68 6.31 3.51
CA ALA A 218 19.84 5.89 2.73
C ALA A 218 19.67 4.47 2.19
N SER A 219 19.21 3.52 3.00
CA SER A 219 18.95 2.15 2.56
C SER A 219 17.89 2.08 1.45
N LYS A 220 16.83 2.89 1.54
CA LYS A 220 15.80 2.98 0.50
C LYS A 220 16.35 3.61 -0.78
N ARG A 221 17.20 4.64 -0.67
CA ARG A 221 17.85 5.26 -1.83
C ARG A 221 18.74 4.27 -2.58
N ILE A 222 19.54 3.49 -1.86
CA ILE A 222 20.37 2.45 -2.48
C ILE A 222 19.49 1.40 -3.17
N ALA A 223 18.39 1.01 -2.54
CA ALA A 223 17.42 0.09 -3.15
C ALA A 223 16.83 0.63 -4.46
N GLU A 224 16.48 1.93 -4.52
CA GLU A 224 16.05 2.60 -5.78
C GLU A 224 17.12 2.51 -6.86
N MET A 225 18.38 2.80 -6.52
CA MET A 225 19.49 2.73 -7.46
C MET A 225 19.71 1.32 -8.02
N ILE A 226 19.54 0.28 -7.20
CA ILE A 226 19.60 -1.12 -7.64
C ILE A 226 18.51 -1.40 -8.67
N ILE A 227 17.27 -0.99 -8.41
CA ILE A 227 16.15 -1.20 -9.34
C ILE A 227 16.40 -0.46 -10.67
N GLN A 228 16.87 0.79 -10.61
CA GLN A 228 17.22 1.57 -11.81
C GLN A 228 18.31 0.87 -12.61
N SER A 229 19.41 0.43 -11.97
CA SER A 229 20.49 -0.29 -12.66
C SER A 229 20.00 -1.58 -13.33
N LEU A 230 19.14 -2.36 -12.68
CA LEU A 230 18.59 -3.58 -13.26
C LEU A 230 17.65 -3.33 -14.45
N ASN A 231 16.99 -2.17 -14.49
CA ASN A 231 16.15 -1.76 -15.62
C ASN A 231 16.98 -1.31 -16.82
N ASP A 232 18.11 -0.62 -16.60
CA ASP A 232 19.00 -0.13 -17.68
C ASP A 232 19.76 -1.27 -18.39
N GLU A 233 19.84 -2.45 -17.77
CA GLU A 233 20.45 -3.65 -18.33
C GLU A 233 19.50 -4.50 -19.19
N THR A 234 18.24 -4.08 -19.33
CA THR A 234 17.18 -4.76 -20.11
C THR A 234 16.89 -4.04 -21.41
#